data_e7a99cb4f7f8b874dbeeb9d2f050ada7
#
_entry.id   e7a99cb4f7f8b874dbeeb9d2f050ada7
#
_cell.length_a   1.000
_cell.length_b   1.000
_cell.length_c   1.000
_cell.angle_alpha   90.00
_cell.angle_beta   90.00
_cell.angle_gamma   90.00
#
_symmetry.space_group_name_H-M   'P 1'
#
loop_
_entity.id
_entity.type
_entity.pdbx_description
1 polymer ?
#
loop_
_entity_poly.entity_id
_entity_poly.type
_entity_poly.pdbx_seq_one_letter_code
_entity_poly.pdbx_strand_id
1 'polypeptide(L)'
;MREYLAKDIMIKDVYTIKVGSKVALARLKMMRHGVGGLPVVDDKGTVLGMITQRDIDLAGSDVSHLSVEDLMTTKLFKGNEKTTLKEIVEIMVKTGIQRIPIVDHRGRLLGLVTQTSVIKQALAYSLI
;
A
#
# COMPACT_ATOMS: atom_id res chain seq x y z
N MET A 1 -3.18 -24.26 -15.43
CA MET A 1 -3.19 -22.77 -15.39
C MET A 1 -2.07 -22.30 -14.48
N ARG A 2 -1.31 -21.32 -14.94
CA ARG A 2 -0.22 -20.77 -14.13
C ARG A 2 -0.77 -20.06 -12.90
N GLU A 3 -0.18 -20.33 -11.74
CA GLU A 3 -0.47 -19.59 -10.51
C GLU A 3 0.42 -18.34 -10.46
N TYR A 4 -0.19 -17.17 -10.32
CA TYR A 4 0.53 -15.92 -10.15
C TYR A 4 0.74 -15.62 -8.68
N LEU A 5 1.93 -15.13 -8.35
CA LEU A 5 2.34 -14.78 -7.00
C LEU A 5 2.47 -13.27 -6.85
N ALA A 6 2.48 -12.80 -5.61
CA ALA A 6 2.65 -11.37 -5.32
C ALA A 6 3.86 -10.79 -6.03
N LYS A 7 4.99 -11.50 -6.06
CA LYS A 7 6.21 -11.03 -6.74
C LYS A 7 6.02 -10.80 -8.23
N ASP A 8 5.04 -11.47 -8.86
CA ASP A 8 4.77 -11.35 -10.29
C ASP A 8 3.92 -10.12 -10.63
N ILE A 9 3.16 -9.62 -9.65
CA ILE A 9 2.14 -8.58 -9.88
C ILE A 9 2.34 -7.31 -9.05
N MET A 10 3.26 -7.32 -8.08
CA MET A 10 3.48 -6.17 -7.21
C MET A 10 4.18 -5.03 -7.94
N ILE A 11 3.85 -3.80 -7.53
CA ILE A 11 4.58 -2.60 -7.89
C ILE A 11 5.86 -2.61 -7.06
N LYS A 12 7.04 -2.51 -7.70
CA LYS A 12 8.34 -2.56 -7.00
C LYS A 12 8.83 -1.19 -6.57
N ASP A 13 8.64 -0.18 -7.40
CA ASP A 13 9.07 1.19 -7.10
C ASP A 13 7.95 1.92 -6.37
N VAL A 14 7.76 1.56 -5.10
CA VAL A 14 6.67 2.06 -4.29
C VAL A 14 7.03 3.43 -3.71
N TYR A 15 6.14 4.40 -3.87
CA TYR A 15 6.26 5.67 -3.15
C TYR A 15 5.88 5.42 -1.69
N THR A 16 6.78 5.77 -0.78
CA THR A 16 6.61 5.60 0.66
C THR A 16 6.75 6.94 1.36
N ILE A 17 6.41 6.95 2.65
CA ILE A 17 6.69 8.10 3.51
C ILE A 17 7.27 7.60 4.82
N LYS A 18 8.21 8.34 5.38
CA LYS A 18 8.83 7.96 6.65
C LYS A 18 7.97 8.34 7.83
N VAL A 19 7.95 7.51 8.84
CA VAL A 19 7.37 7.82 10.14
C VAL A 19 8.00 9.13 10.65
N GLY A 20 7.20 9.97 11.29
CA GLY A 20 7.62 11.30 11.73
C GLY A 20 7.40 12.40 10.70
N SER A 21 7.15 12.05 9.43
CA SER A 21 6.83 13.04 8.40
C SER A 21 5.48 13.70 8.67
N LYS A 22 5.35 14.96 8.24
CA LYS A 22 4.08 15.68 8.35
C LYS A 22 3.05 15.16 7.36
N VAL A 23 1.78 15.19 7.76
CA VAL A 23 0.66 14.85 6.89
C VAL A 23 0.67 15.70 5.63
N ALA A 24 1.08 16.97 5.73
CA ALA A 24 1.21 17.85 4.56
C ALA A 24 2.15 17.27 3.50
N LEU A 25 3.26 16.66 3.91
CA LEU A 25 4.19 16.02 2.99
C LEU A 25 3.58 14.77 2.34
N ALA A 26 2.85 13.97 3.12
CA ALA A 26 2.15 12.80 2.58
C ALA A 26 1.13 13.21 1.51
N ARG A 27 0.34 14.25 1.80
CA ARG A 27 -0.65 14.78 0.85
C ARG A 27 0.02 15.26 -0.43
N LEU A 28 1.14 15.99 -0.31
CA LEU A 28 1.89 16.47 -1.47
C LEU A 28 2.44 15.32 -2.31
N LYS A 29 2.99 14.29 -1.68
CA LYS A 29 3.51 13.10 -2.40
C LYS A 29 2.40 12.38 -3.14
N MET A 30 1.26 12.16 -2.49
CA MET A 30 0.11 11.52 -3.12
C MET A 30 -0.36 12.30 -4.35
N MET A 31 -0.48 13.62 -4.23
CA MET A 31 -0.90 14.49 -5.32
C MET A 31 0.12 14.48 -6.47
N ARG A 32 1.39 14.61 -6.14
CA ARG A 32 2.48 14.68 -7.14
C ARG A 32 2.58 13.39 -7.96
N HIS A 33 2.37 12.25 -7.33
CA HIS A 33 2.55 10.95 -7.98
C HIS A 33 1.23 10.28 -8.38
N GLY A 34 0.11 10.94 -8.15
CA GLY A 34 -1.20 10.41 -8.53
C GLY A 34 -1.56 9.11 -7.80
N VAL A 35 -1.14 8.97 -6.55
CA VAL A 35 -1.46 7.79 -5.73
C VAL A 35 -2.34 8.18 -4.55
N GLY A 36 -3.21 7.27 -4.12
CA GLY A 36 -4.16 7.52 -3.05
C GLY A 36 -3.72 7.03 -1.67
N GLY A 37 -2.53 6.47 -1.57
CA GLY A 37 -2.01 5.97 -0.30
C GLY A 37 -0.52 5.69 -0.37
N LEU A 38 0.12 5.76 0.79
CA LEU A 38 1.55 5.55 0.94
C LEU A 38 1.82 4.61 2.12
N PRO A 39 2.62 3.56 1.94
CA PRO A 39 3.16 2.84 3.09
C PRO A 39 4.01 3.77 3.94
N VAL A 40 3.80 3.71 5.26
CA VAL A 40 4.61 4.44 6.24
C VAL A 40 5.70 3.49 6.71
N VAL A 41 6.94 3.89 6.55
CA VAL A 41 8.10 3.04 6.84
C VAL A 41 9.06 3.73 7.80
N ASP A 42 9.86 2.94 8.50
CA ASP A 42 10.99 3.44 9.30
C ASP A 42 12.24 3.57 8.43
N ASP A 43 13.37 3.92 9.07
CA ASP A 43 14.64 4.11 8.38
C ASP A 43 15.20 2.81 7.76
N LYS A 44 14.73 1.66 8.21
CA LYS A 44 15.14 0.36 7.66
C LYS A 44 14.21 -0.12 6.55
N GLY A 45 13.15 0.62 6.26
CA GLY A 45 12.15 0.23 5.28
C GLY A 45 11.08 -0.71 5.81
N THR A 46 11.03 -0.91 7.14
CA THR A 46 9.97 -1.72 7.77
C THR A 46 8.64 -1.00 7.67
N VAL A 47 7.61 -1.70 7.23
CA VAL A 47 6.26 -1.15 7.10
C VAL A 47 5.62 -1.06 8.47
N LEU A 48 5.29 0.16 8.89
CA LEU A 48 4.65 0.45 10.18
C LEU A 48 3.16 0.70 10.05
N GLY A 49 2.73 1.17 8.89
CA GLY A 49 1.33 1.50 8.65
C GLY A 49 1.11 1.90 7.21
N MET A 50 -0.11 2.36 6.96
CA MET A 50 -0.52 2.89 5.66
C MET A 50 -1.27 4.18 5.89
N ILE A 51 -0.92 5.25 5.18
CA ILE A 51 -1.70 6.48 5.19
C ILE A 51 -2.32 6.69 3.82
N THR A 52 -3.63 6.96 3.80
CA THR A 52 -4.39 7.15 2.57
C THR A 52 -5.01 8.54 2.54
N GLN A 53 -5.40 8.97 1.35
CA GLN A 53 -6.17 10.22 1.20
C GLN A 53 -7.45 10.18 2.02
N ARG A 54 -8.09 9.01 2.09
CA ARG A 54 -9.29 8.83 2.92
C ARG A 54 -9.02 9.06 4.40
N ASP A 55 -7.87 8.56 4.92
CA ASP A 55 -7.50 8.80 6.32
C ASP A 55 -7.38 10.28 6.62
N ILE A 56 -6.79 11.03 5.69
CA ILE A 56 -6.61 12.47 5.82
C ILE A 56 -7.96 13.19 5.76
N ASP A 57 -8.79 12.83 4.80
CA ASP A 57 -10.11 13.44 4.61
C ASP A 57 -11.04 13.20 5.81
N LEU A 58 -11.03 11.98 6.36
CA LEU A 58 -11.86 11.63 7.52
C LEU A 58 -11.42 12.33 8.80
N ALA A 59 -10.14 12.71 8.90
CA ALA A 59 -9.62 13.41 10.06
C ALA A 59 -10.07 14.88 10.12
N GLY A 60 -10.62 15.40 9.02
CA GLY A 60 -11.16 16.76 8.94
C GLY A 60 -10.12 17.77 8.47
N SER A 61 -10.42 19.04 8.71
CA SER A 61 -9.56 20.13 8.31
C SER A 61 -8.42 20.35 9.32
N ASP A 62 -7.37 21.03 8.89
CA ASP A 62 -6.27 21.49 9.74
C ASP A 62 -5.46 20.36 10.40
N VAL A 63 -5.21 19.28 9.63
CA VAL A 63 -4.41 18.14 10.11
C VAL A 63 -3.02 18.12 9.49
N SER A 64 -2.68 19.10 8.65
CA SER A 64 -1.42 19.16 7.90
C SER A 64 -0.18 19.17 8.81
N HIS A 65 -0.30 19.71 10.03
CA HIS A 65 0.77 19.80 11.02
C HIS A 65 0.98 18.50 11.79
N LEU A 66 0.03 17.56 11.74
CA LEU A 66 0.15 16.27 12.41
C LEU A 66 1.21 15.41 11.70
N SER A 67 1.75 14.45 12.42
CA SER A 67 2.62 13.43 11.86
C SER A 67 1.80 12.30 11.22
N VAL A 68 2.37 11.65 10.22
CA VAL A 68 1.63 10.58 9.50
C VAL A 68 1.19 9.46 10.42
N GLU A 69 1.96 9.15 11.48
CA GLU A 69 1.59 8.11 12.45
C GLU A 69 0.35 8.45 13.26
N ASP A 70 -0.02 9.73 13.34
CA ASP A 70 -1.24 10.15 14.02
C ASP A 70 -2.51 9.74 13.27
N LEU A 71 -2.41 9.56 11.94
CA LEU A 71 -3.55 9.25 11.08
C LEU A 71 -3.46 7.88 10.41
N MET A 72 -2.28 7.27 10.34
CA MET A 72 -2.09 6.01 9.61
C MET A 72 -2.90 4.87 10.23
N THR A 73 -3.27 3.93 9.37
CA THR A 73 -3.84 2.64 9.78
C THR A 73 -2.70 1.67 10.04
N THR A 74 -2.73 0.99 11.19
CA THR A 74 -1.69 0.01 11.57
C THR A 74 -2.15 -1.44 11.40
N LYS A 75 -3.44 -1.68 11.37
CA LYS A 75 -3.99 -3.03 11.09
C LYS A 75 -3.95 -3.27 9.59
N LEU A 76 -2.86 -3.87 9.14
CA LEU A 76 -2.60 -4.11 7.73
C LEU A 76 -2.64 -5.60 7.43
N PHE A 77 -3.21 -5.94 6.27
CA PHE A 77 -2.92 -7.22 5.64
C PHE A 77 -1.60 -7.05 4.90
N LYS A 78 -0.64 -7.92 5.19
CA LYS A 78 0.66 -7.96 4.53
C LYS A 78 0.81 -9.30 3.87
N GLY A 79 1.40 -9.30 2.69
CA GLY A 79 1.77 -10.52 2.01
C GLY A 79 3.29 -10.66 1.93
N ASN A 80 3.73 -11.80 1.44
CA ASN A 80 5.12 -12.02 1.06
C ASN A 80 5.19 -12.31 -0.44
N GLU A 81 6.38 -12.50 -0.96
CA GLU A 81 6.57 -12.71 -2.40
C GLU A 81 5.83 -13.93 -2.95
N LYS A 82 5.58 -14.93 -2.11
CA LYS A 82 4.92 -16.19 -2.48
C LYS A 82 3.41 -16.18 -2.23
N THR A 83 2.86 -15.12 -1.65
CA THR A 83 1.41 -14.98 -1.50
C THR A 83 0.78 -15.02 -2.88
N THR A 84 -0.26 -15.85 -3.05
CA THR A 84 -0.86 -16.05 -4.38
C THR A 84 -1.79 -14.90 -4.75
N LEU A 85 -1.94 -14.68 -6.04
CA LEU A 85 -2.91 -13.72 -6.56
C LEU A 85 -4.32 -14.04 -6.05
N LYS A 86 -4.67 -15.33 -5.99
CA LYS A 86 -5.97 -15.76 -5.48
C LYS A 86 -6.21 -15.31 -4.04
N GLU A 87 -5.20 -15.52 -3.16
CA GLU A 87 -5.28 -15.08 -1.76
C GLU A 87 -5.44 -13.56 -1.66
N ILE A 88 -4.69 -12.83 -2.47
CA ILE A 88 -4.76 -11.36 -2.51
C ILE A 88 -6.15 -10.89 -2.92
N VAL A 89 -6.67 -11.43 -4.01
CA VAL A 89 -8.00 -11.06 -4.52
C VAL A 89 -9.09 -11.41 -3.51
N GLU A 90 -9.00 -12.57 -2.86
CA GLU A 90 -9.95 -12.97 -1.82
C GLU A 90 -9.97 -11.98 -0.66
N ILE A 91 -8.79 -11.54 -0.19
CA ILE A 91 -8.69 -10.53 0.87
C ILE A 91 -9.33 -9.21 0.42
N MET A 92 -9.03 -8.75 -0.79
CA MET A 92 -9.58 -7.50 -1.32
C MET A 92 -11.10 -7.56 -1.45
N VAL A 93 -11.64 -8.68 -1.95
CA VAL A 93 -13.09 -8.86 -2.11
C VAL A 93 -13.80 -8.92 -0.76
N LYS A 94 -13.26 -9.68 0.19
CA LYS A 94 -13.90 -9.88 1.50
C LYS A 94 -13.82 -8.65 2.40
N THR A 95 -12.74 -7.89 2.32
CA THR A 95 -12.47 -6.79 3.26
C THR A 95 -12.63 -5.41 2.67
N GLY A 96 -12.63 -5.29 1.34
CA GLY A 96 -12.63 -3.98 0.68
C GLY A 96 -11.28 -3.28 0.70
N ILE A 97 -10.25 -3.91 1.25
CA ILE A 97 -8.90 -3.37 1.28
C ILE A 97 -8.38 -3.21 -0.14
N GLN A 98 -7.80 -2.05 -0.43
CA GLN A 98 -7.36 -1.70 -1.78
C GLN A 98 -5.85 -1.84 -1.98
N ARG A 99 -5.08 -1.98 -0.90
CA ARG A 99 -3.61 -1.99 -0.94
C ARG A 99 -3.07 -3.01 0.04
N ILE A 100 -2.18 -3.88 -0.44
CA ILE A 100 -1.55 -4.92 0.38
C ILE A 100 -0.05 -4.78 0.22
N PRO A 101 0.68 -4.35 1.27
CA PRO A 101 2.14 -4.34 1.24
C PRO A 101 2.69 -5.76 1.18
N ILE A 102 3.70 -5.94 0.35
CA ILE A 102 4.45 -7.19 0.25
C ILE A 102 5.78 -6.96 0.95
N VAL A 103 6.06 -7.77 1.94
CA VAL A 103 7.21 -7.58 2.84
C VAL A 103 8.08 -8.83 2.90
N ASP A 104 9.35 -8.63 3.32
CA ASP A 104 10.26 -9.73 3.59
C ASP A 104 10.05 -10.26 5.02
N HIS A 105 10.87 -11.23 5.43
CA HIS A 105 10.77 -11.85 6.76
C HIS A 105 11.04 -10.89 7.93
N ARG A 106 11.62 -9.72 7.65
CA ARG A 106 11.86 -8.65 8.65
C ARG A 106 10.80 -7.56 8.60
N GLY A 107 9.78 -7.72 7.77
CA GLY A 107 8.72 -6.75 7.62
C GLY A 107 9.10 -5.56 6.72
N ARG A 108 10.22 -5.63 6.01
CA ARG A 108 10.65 -4.56 5.10
C ARG A 108 9.88 -4.65 3.79
N LEU A 109 9.54 -3.48 3.25
CA LEU A 109 8.74 -3.37 2.04
C LEU A 109 9.52 -3.86 0.81
N LEU A 110 8.93 -4.80 0.08
CA LEU A 110 9.42 -5.30 -1.19
C LEU A 110 8.61 -4.77 -2.37
N GLY A 111 7.33 -4.55 -2.14
CA GLY A 111 6.43 -4.08 -3.18
C GLY A 111 5.04 -3.79 -2.62
N LEU A 112 4.15 -3.38 -3.50
CA LEU A 112 2.77 -3.07 -3.15
C LEU A 112 1.83 -3.65 -4.19
N VAL A 113 0.82 -4.37 -3.75
CA VAL A 113 -0.27 -4.82 -4.62
C VAL A 113 -1.48 -3.95 -4.35
N THR A 114 -1.99 -3.31 -5.40
CA THR A 114 -3.21 -2.50 -5.35
C THR A 114 -4.29 -3.13 -6.20
N GLN A 115 -5.55 -2.78 -5.98
CA GLN A 115 -6.64 -3.23 -6.85
C GLN A 115 -6.36 -2.85 -8.31
N THR A 116 -5.85 -1.64 -8.54
CA THR A 116 -5.49 -1.18 -9.88
C THR A 116 -4.36 -2.03 -10.47
N SER A 117 -3.33 -2.38 -9.69
CA SER A 117 -2.24 -3.20 -10.20
C SER A 117 -2.71 -4.62 -10.55
N VAL A 118 -3.64 -5.17 -9.78
CA VAL A 118 -4.26 -6.46 -10.09
C VAL A 118 -5.01 -6.41 -11.42
N ILE A 119 -5.82 -5.37 -11.61
CA ILE A 119 -6.59 -5.19 -12.85
C ILE A 119 -5.66 -5.04 -14.06
N LYS A 120 -4.61 -4.23 -13.94
CA LYS A 120 -3.62 -4.04 -15.00
C LYS A 120 -2.91 -5.34 -15.38
N GLN A 121 -2.53 -6.13 -14.38
CA GLN A 121 -1.87 -7.41 -14.63
C GLN A 121 -2.83 -8.44 -15.20
N ALA A 122 -4.09 -8.45 -14.76
CA ALA A 122 -5.12 -9.31 -15.34
C ALA A 122 -5.28 -9.03 -16.82
N LEU A 123 -5.30 -7.76 -17.21
CA LEU A 123 -5.35 -7.37 -18.62
C LEU A 123 -4.08 -7.80 -19.37
N ALA A 124 -2.90 -7.54 -18.79
CA ALA A 124 -1.61 -7.88 -19.39
C ALA A 124 -1.46 -9.40 -19.62
N TYR A 125 -1.99 -10.21 -18.71
CA TYR A 125 -1.94 -11.67 -18.82
C TYR A 125 -3.16 -12.25 -19.53
N SER A 126 -4.03 -11.42 -20.08
CA SER A 126 -5.24 -11.83 -20.81
C SER A 126 -6.18 -12.68 -19.96
N LEU A 127 -6.31 -12.35 -18.66
CA LEU A 127 -7.23 -13.03 -17.74
C LEU A 127 -8.65 -12.46 -17.82
N ILE A 128 -8.79 -11.29 -18.43
CA ILE A 128 -10.07 -10.63 -18.68
C ILE A 128 -10.12 -10.09 -20.11
#